data_f800e2c9747ecd20cf7911c91df52d3d
#
_entry.id   f800e2c9747ecd20cf7911c91df52d3d
#
_cell.length_a   1.000
_cell.length_b   1.000
_cell.length_c   1.000
_cell.angle_alpha   90.00
_cell.angle_beta   90.00
_cell.angle_gamma   90.00
#
_symmetry.space_group_name_H-M   'P 1'
#
loop_
_entity.id
_entity.type
_entity.pdbx_description
1 polymer ?
#
loop_
_entity_poly.entity_id
_entity_poly.type
_entity_poly.pdbx_seq_one_letter_code
_entity_poly.pdbx_strand_id
1 'polypeptide(L)'
;LKTAGVIPMLIAFCSYSAVEQTSMLWASSYLVQQRGIAAETAAGFASLFFLGITLGRLLSGFVSEKLGDKRLIRIGIVLILIGIGLCFLPWEGAALSGLAVIGLGCAPVYPSIIHATPFNFGAENSQAVIGVEMASAYVGTTFMPPLFGLIAQYIDIGYLPLFLAIFLVLLFCMTELLNRTVKPSAPTKQE
;
A
#
# COMPACT_ATOMS: atom_id res chain seq x y z
N LEU A 1 21.42 1.00 8.05
CA LEU A 1 20.60 2.09 8.62
C LEU A 1 21.27 3.48 8.50
N LYS A 2 22.61 3.54 8.35
CA LYS A 2 23.32 4.83 8.18
C LYS A 2 23.29 5.36 6.75
N THR A 3 22.83 4.56 5.79
CA THR A 3 22.73 4.99 4.39
C THR A 3 21.56 5.94 4.20
N ALA A 4 21.81 7.09 3.57
CA ALA A 4 20.78 8.08 3.32
C ALA A 4 19.63 7.46 2.52
N GLY A 5 18.39 7.71 2.94
CA GLY A 5 17.19 7.19 2.28
C GLY A 5 16.65 5.86 2.82
N VAL A 6 17.42 5.08 3.60
CA VAL A 6 16.94 3.80 4.14
C VAL A 6 15.76 4.03 5.10
N ILE A 7 15.86 4.98 6.02
CA ILE A 7 14.78 5.23 6.99
C ILE A 7 13.47 5.65 6.30
N PRO A 8 13.44 6.64 5.39
CA PRO A 8 12.24 6.94 4.62
C PRO A 8 11.64 5.73 3.90
N MET A 9 12.48 4.87 3.34
CA MET A 9 12.03 3.67 2.64
C MET A 9 11.37 2.67 3.59
N LEU A 10 11.96 2.42 4.77
CA LEU A 10 11.38 1.54 5.77
C LEU A 10 10.02 2.04 6.25
N ILE A 11 9.90 3.34 6.53
CA ILE A 11 8.62 3.94 6.95
C ILE A 11 7.60 3.87 5.81
N ALA A 12 8.01 4.12 4.57
CA ALA A 12 7.14 3.99 3.40
C ALA A 12 6.61 2.56 3.27
N PHE A 13 7.48 1.57 3.38
CA PHE A 13 7.08 0.18 3.22
C PHE A 13 6.21 -0.33 4.36
N CYS A 14 6.51 0.06 5.61
CA CYS A 14 5.64 -0.19 6.76
C CYS A 14 4.25 0.43 6.55
N SER A 15 4.20 1.69 6.07
CA SER A 15 2.94 2.40 5.82
C SER A 15 2.12 1.76 4.70
N TYR A 16 2.78 1.34 3.61
CA TYR A 16 2.13 0.57 2.57
C TYR A 16 1.50 -0.72 3.11
N SER A 17 2.29 -1.49 3.87
CA SER A 17 1.84 -2.76 4.46
C SER A 17 0.69 -2.56 5.45
N ALA A 18 0.69 -1.43 6.18
CA ALA A 18 -0.42 -1.04 7.04
C ALA A 18 -1.70 -0.82 6.23
N VAL A 19 -1.64 -0.09 5.11
CA VAL A 19 -2.80 0.14 4.23
C VAL A 19 -3.31 -1.17 3.64
N GLU A 20 -2.43 -1.95 3.02
CA GLU A 20 -2.81 -3.21 2.35
C GLU A 20 -3.44 -4.18 3.34
N GLN A 21 -2.76 -4.49 4.44
CA GLN A 21 -3.17 -5.53 5.36
C GLN A 21 -4.39 -5.14 6.18
N THR A 22 -4.49 -3.87 6.60
CA THR A 22 -5.66 -3.39 7.34
C THR A 22 -6.90 -3.39 6.44
N SER A 23 -6.77 -2.93 5.19
CA SER A 23 -7.87 -3.02 4.21
C SER A 23 -8.33 -4.45 4.02
N MET A 24 -7.39 -5.38 3.81
CA MET A 24 -7.67 -6.79 3.57
C MET A 24 -8.44 -7.45 4.72
N LEU A 25 -8.06 -7.16 5.97
CA LEU A 25 -8.66 -7.79 7.15
C LEU A 25 -9.96 -7.11 7.59
N TRP A 26 -10.09 -5.80 7.42
CA TRP A 26 -11.22 -5.04 7.99
C TRP A 26 -12.26 -4.61 6.96
N ALA A 27 -12.02 -4.80 5.64
CA ALA A 27 -12.93 -4.38 4.58
C ALA A 27 -14.34 -4.95 4.76
N SER A 28 -14.47 -6.27 4.93
CA SER A 28 -15.77 -6.93 5.09
C SER A 28 -16.50 -6.46 6.35
N SER A 29 -15.79 -6.39 7.48
CA SER A 29 -16.37 -5.91 8.73
C SER A 29 -16.84 -4.45 8.64
N TYR A 30 -16.07 -3.59 7.97
CA TYR A 30 -16.45 -2.21 7.71
C TYR A 30 -17.72 -2.11 6.86
N LEU A 31 -17.82 -2.89 5.77
CA LEU A 31 -19.01 -2.90 4.92
C LEU A 31 -20.25 -3.37 5.68
N VAL A 32 -20.14 -4.40 6.51
CA VAL A 32 -21.26 -4.94 7.28
C VAL A 32 -21.66 -3.97 8.39
N GLN A 33 -20.73 -3.56 9.23
CA GLN A 33 -21.04 -2.82 10.46
C GLN A 33 -21.31 -1.35 10.19
N GLN A 34 -20.55 -0.72 9.30
CA GLN A 34 -20.69 0.72 9.03
C GLN A 34 -21.66 1.04 7.90
N ARG A 35 -21.80 0.14 6.92
CA ARG A 35 -22.63 0.37 5.72
C ARG A 35 -23.90 -0.47 5.71
N GLY A 36 -24.10 -1.37 6.67
CA GLY A 36 -25.28 -2.22 6.75
C GLY A 36 -25.42 -3.23 5.60
N ILE A 37 -24.31 -3.48 4.87
CA ILE A 37 -24.31 -4.40 3.72
C ILE A 37 -24.38 -5.83 4.23
N ALA A 38 -25.18 -6.67 3.59
CA ALA A 38 -25.29 -8.08 3.94
C ALA A 38 -23.92 -8.78 3.93
N ALA A 39 -23.64 -9.62 4.92
CA ALA A 39 -22.34 -10.25 5.12
C ALA A 39 -21.86 -11.04 3.88
N GLU A 40 -22.78 -11.71 3.19
CA GLU A 40 -22.48 -12.45 1.96
C GLU A 40 -21.99 -11.51 0.83
N THR A 41 -22.69 -10.38 0.64
CA THR A 41 -22.32 -9.36 -0.34
C THR A 41 -20.98 -8.71 0.04
N ALA A 42 -20.78 -8.38 1.32
CA ALA A 42 -19.54 -7.79 1.82
C ALA A 42 -18.33 -8.73 1.62
N ALA A 43 -18.51 -10.02 1.86
CA ALA A 43 -17.47 -11.03 1.62
C ALA A 43 -17.13 -11.16 0.13
N GLY A 44 -18.12 -11.13 -0.75
CA GLY A 44 -17.93 -11.13 -2.20
C GLY A 44 -17.09 -9.93 -2.67
N PHE A 45 -17.39 -8.74 -2.17
CA PHE A 45 -16.64 -7.53 -2.52
C PHE A 45 -15.25 -7.45 -1.88
N ALA A 46 -15.08 -8.00 -0.66
CA ALA A 46 -13.75 -8.17 -0.08
C ALA A 46 -12.87 -9.07 -0.97
N SER A 47 -13.47 -10.08 -1.63
CA SER A 47 -12.77 -10.90 -2.62
C SER A 47 -12.31 -10.10 -3.85
N LEU A 48 -13.02 -9.05 -4.23
CA LEU A 48 -12.61 -8.15 -5.32
C LEU A 48 -11.34 -7.36 -4.98
N PHE A 49 -11.06 -7.11 -3.71
CA PHE A 49 -9.79 -6.53 -3.28
C PHE A 49 -8.61 -7.44 -3.70
N PHE A 50 -8.72 -8.74 -3.47
CA PHE A 50 -7.70 -9.72 -3.88
C PHE A 50 -7.60 -9.83 -5.40
N LEU A 51 -8.73 -9.81 -6.10
CA LEU A 51 -8.75 -9.78 -7.55
C LEU A 51 -8.07 -8.51 -8.08
N GLY A 52 -8.35 -7.36 -7.47
CA GLY A 52 -7.70 -6.08 -7.77
C GLY A 52 -6.18 -6.15 -7.62
N ILE A 53 -5.68 -6.71 -6.52
CA ILE A 53 -4.23 -6.92 -6.31
C ILE A 53 -3.66 -7.86 -7.39
N THR A 54 -4.31 -8.97 -7.67
CA THR A 54 -3.81 -9.97 -8.64
C THR A 54 -3.73 -9.38 -10.04
N LEU A 55 -4.81 -8.78 -10.51
CA LEU A 55 -4.86 -8.15 -11.83
C LEU A 55 -3.90 -6.95 -11.92
N GLY A 56 -3.85 -6.15 -10.86
CA GLY A 56 -2.96 -5.01 -10.79
C GLY A 56 -1.48 -5.40 -10.82
N ARG A 57 -1.08 -6.49 -10.16
CA ARG A 57 0.29 -7.03 -10.22
C ARG A 57 0.63 -7.53 -11.62
N LEU A 58 -0.30 -8.23 -12.27
CA LEU A 58 -0.13 -8.66 -13.66
C LEU A 58 0.07 -7.45 -14.59
N LEU A 59 -0.81 -6.46 -14.52
CA LEU A 59 -0.74 -5.26 -15.35
C LEU A 59 0.53 -4.45 -15.07
N SER A 60 0.90 -4.27 -13.80
CA SER A 60 2.10 -3.52 -13.42
C SER A 60 3.38 -4.18 -13.94
N GLY A 61 3.44 -5.52 -14.02
CA GLY A 61 4.55 -6.24 -14.61
C GLY A 61 4.80 -5.85 -16.06
N PHE A 62 3.74 -5.73 -16.88
CA PHE A 62 3.86 -5.34 -18.28
C PHE A 62 4.20 -3.85 -18.49
N VAL A 63 3.86 -3.01 -17.54
CA VAL A 63 3.97 -1.56 -17.67
C VAL A 63 5.21 -1.01 -16.94
N SER A 64 5.80 -1.80 -16.04
CA SER A 64 6.94 -1.39 -15.20
C SER A 64 8.14 -0.90 -16.01
N GLU A 65 8.49 -1.59 -17.09
CA GLU A 65 9.60 -1.21 -17.98
C GLU A 65 9.39 0.18 -18.63
N LYS A 66 8.14 0.53 -18.95
CA LYS A 66 7.81 1.78 -19.63
C LYS A 66 7.63 2.96 -18.68
N LEU A 67 7.01 2.76 -17.54
CA LEU A 67 6.67 3.83 -16.60
C LEU A 67 7.75 4.06 -15.52
N GLY A 68 8.45 3.01 -15.15
CA GLY A 68 9.41 3.01 -14.05
C GLY A 68 8.76 3.05 -12.66
N ASP A 69 9.50 2.58 -11.66
CA ASP A 69 9.00 2.34 -10.30
C ASP A 69 8.39 3.57 -9.63
N LYS A 70 9.04 4.73 -9.76
CA LYS A 70 8.55 5.98 -9.14
C LYS A 70 7.16 6.40 -9.61
N ARG A 71 6.87 6.23 -10.91
CA ARG A 71 5.56 6.55 -11.47
C ARG A 71 4.52 5.52 -11.06
N LEU A 72 4.90 4.24 -11.03
CA LEU A 72 4.02 3.16 -10.60
C LEU A 72 3.59 3.32 -9.13
N ILE A 73 4.52 3.67 -8.24
CA ILE A 73 4.20 3.96 -6.84
C ILE A 73 3.21 5.13 -6.73
N ARG A 74 3.44 6.23 -7.47
CA ARG A 74 2.53 7.38 -7.46
C ARG A 74 1.14 7.04 -8.01
N ILE A 75 1.06 6.26 -9.10
CA ILE A 75 -0.22 5.78 -9.64
C ILE A 75 -0.94 4.93 -8.61
N GLY A 76 -0.23 4.00 -7.96
CA GLY A 76 -0.78 3.19 -6.87
C GLY A 76 -1.34 4.05 -5.74
N ILE A 77 -0.59 5.04 -5.26
CA ILE A 77 -1.03 5.97 -4.21
C ILE A 77 -2.29 6.74 -4.63
N VAL A 78 -2.34 7.23 -5.87
CA VAL A 78 -3.52 7.96 -6.40
C VAL A 78 -4.74 7.03 -6.46
N LEU A 79 -4.58 5.80 -6.92
CA LEU A 79 -5.67 4.82 -6.94
C LEU A 79 -6.17 4.50 -5.52
N ILE A 80 -5.26 4.28 -4.57
CA ILE A 80 -5.63 4.06 -3.16
C ILE A 80 -6.39 5.28 -2.62
N LEU A 81 -5.93 6.49 -2.91
CA LEU A 81 -6.61 7.73 -2.49
C LEU A 81 -8.03 7.83 -3.06
N ILE A 82 -8.20 7.52 -4.35
CA ILE A 82 -9.52 7.47 -4.99
C ILE A 82 -10.41 6.43 -4.30
N GLY A 83 -9.88 5.22 -4.06
CA GLY A 83 -10.60 4.16 -3.38
C GLY A 83 -11.03 4.54 -1.96
N ILE A 84 -10.14 5.17 -1.18
CA ILE A 84 -10.48 5.72 0.14
C ILE A 84 -11.58 6.78 0.02
N GLY A 85 -11.46 7.70 -0.95
CA GLY A 85 -12.47 8.73 -1.22
C GLY A 85 -13.83 8.13 -1.52
N LEU A 86 -13.90 7.06 -2.31
CA LEU A 86 -15.14 6.33 -2.60
C LEU A 86 -15.75 5.72 -1.35
N CYS A 87 -14.93 5.25 -0.40
CA CYS A 87 -15.42 4.72 0.87
C CYS A 87 -16.11 5.78 1.75
N PHE A 88 -15.84 7.08 1.57
CA PHE A 88 -16.55 8.14 2.28
C PHE A 88 -17.94 8.47 1.68
N LEU A 89 -18.18 8.08 0.43
CA LEU A 89 -19.48 8.38 -0.21
C LEU A 89 -20.61 7.54 0.44
N PRO A 90 -21.83 8.11 0.55
CA PRO A 90 -22.94 7.46 1.24
C PRO A 90 -23.55 6.29 0.45
N TRP A 91 -23.11 6.02 -0.76
CA TRP A 91 -23.67 4.99 -1.62
C TRP A 91 -22.96 3.65 -1.41
N GLU A 92 -23.73 2.59 -1.26
CA GLU A 92 -23.21 1.22 -1.09
C GLU A 92 -22.26 0.83 -2.21
N GLY A 93 -22.64 1.04 -3.46
CA GLY A 93 -21.83 0.72 -4.62
C GLY A 93 -20.50 1.47 -4.67
N ALA A 94 -20.45 2.70 -4.13
CA ALA A 94 -19.20 3.45 -4.03
C ALA A 94 -18.26 2.85 -2.99
N ALA A 95 -18.76 2.48 -1.81
CA ALA A 95 -17.95 1.84 -0.77
C ALA A 95 -17.41 0.48 -1.25
N LEU A 96 -18.25 -0.30 -1.93
CA LEU A 96 -17.87 -1.60 -2.50
C LEU A 96 -16.78 -1.46 -3.57
N SER A 97 -16.98 -0.56 -4.54
CA SER A 97 -15.98 -0.30 -5.59
C SER A 97 -14.71 0.35 -5.03
N GLY A 98 -14.82 1.18 -3.99
CA GLY A 98 -13.70 1.82 -3.32
C GLY A 98 -12.68 0.81 -2.80
N LEU A 99 -13.13 -0.26 -2.18
CA LEU A 99 -12.24 -1.32 -1.67
C LEU A 99 -11.53 -2.09 -2.81
N ALA A 100 -12.22 -2.35 -3.92
CA ALA A 100 -11.61 -2.96 -5.10
C ALA A 100 -10.52 -2.04 -5.71
N VAL A 101 -10.79 -0.73 -5.76
CA VAL A 101 -9.83 0.28 -6.27
C VAL A 101 -8.63 0.41 -5.33
N ILE A 102 -8.82 0.31 -4.00
CA ILE A 102 -7.69 0.25 -3.05
C ILE A 102 -6.80 -0.95 -3.36
N GLY A 103 -7.38 -2.14 -3.56
CA GLY A 103 -6.63 -3.34 -3.93
C GLY A 103 -5.83 -3.18 -5.21
N LEU A 104 -6.46 -2.61 -6.25
CA LEU A 104 -5.79 -2.30 -7.53
C LEU A 104 -4.62 -1.32 -7.34
N GLY A 105 -4.80 -0.31 -6.48
CA GLY A 105 -3.76 0.67 -6.17
C GLY A 105 -2.60 0.10 -5.35
N CYS A 106 -2.87 -0.86 -4.45
CA CYS A 106 -1.83 -1.55 -3.68
C CYS A 106 -0.92 -2.42 -4.58
N ALA A 107 -1.46 -2.95 -5.65
CA ALA A 107 -0.80 -3.94 -6.50
C ALA A 107 0.59 -3.55 -7.02
N PRO A 108 0.81 -2.34 -7.61
CA PRO A 108 2.11 -1.95 -8.15
C PRO A 108 3.10 -1.48 -7.08
N VAL A 109 2.65 -1.10 -5.88
CA VAL A 109 3.51 -0.40 -4.90
C VAL A 109 4.58 -1.33 -4.33
N TYR A 110 4.18 -2.52 -3.86
CA TYR A 110 5.12 -3.49 -3.28
C TYR A 110 6.24 -3.89 -4.25
N PRO A 111 5.93 -4.41 -5.45
CA PRO A 111 6.99 -4.82 -6.37
C PRO A 111 7.87 -3.65 -6.81
N SER A 112 7.30 -2.46 -6.98
CA SER A 112 8.08 -1.28 -7.37
C SER A 112 9.04 -0.80 -6.28
N ILE A 113 8.69 -0.90 -5.00
CA ILE A 113 9.61 -0.57 -3.90
C ILE A 113 10.79 -1.54 -3.92
N ILE A 114 10.55 -2.85 -3.97
CA ILE A 114 11.60 -3.87 -3.98
C ILE A 114 12.48 -3.75 -5.23
N HIS A 115 11.87 -3.54 -6.40
CA HIS A 115 12.60 -3.40 -7.65
C HIS A 115 13.48 -2.14 -7.66
N ALA A 116 13.06 -1.05 -7.03
CA ALA A 116 13.83 0.18 -6.95
C ALA A 116 15.03 0.10 -5.98
N THR A 117 15.07 -0.87 -5.06
CA THR A 117 16.09 -0.96 -4.01
C THR A 117 17.52 -1.07 -4.54
N PRO A 118 17.86 -1.93 -5.51
CA PRO A 118 19.20 -1.99 -6.07
C PRO A 118 19.62 -0.68 -6.75
N PHE A 119 18.69 0.02 -7.39
CA PHE A 119 18.95 1.31 -8.04
C PHE A 119 19.18 2.44 -7.05
N ASN A 120 18.50 2.38 -5.90
CA ASN A 120 18.58 3.40 -4.86
C ASN A 120 19.81 3.22 -3.95
N PHE A 121 20.23 2.00 -3.65
CA PHE A 121 21.23 1.70 -2.63
C PHE A 121 22.46 0.93 -3.14
N GLY A 122 22.49 0.61 -4.44
CA GLY A 122 23.53 -0.20 -5.08
C GLY A 122 23.30 -1.70 -4.91
N ALA A 123 23.77 -2.47 -5.91
CA ALA A 123 23.58 -3.92 -5.96
C ALA A 123 24.22 -4.65 -4.77
N GLU A 124 25.37 -4.16 -4.30
CA GLU A 124 26.13 -4.76 -3.18
C GLU A 124 25.35 -4.74 -1.86
N ASN A 125 24.58 -3.68 -1.61
CA ASN A 125 23.82 -3.49 -0.37
C ASN A 125 22.36 -3.93 -0.49
N SER A 126 21.89 -4.23 -1.71
CA SER A 126 20.47 -4.45 -2.00
C SER A 126 19.85 -5.57 -1.17
N GLN A 127 20.53 -6.71 -1.03
CA GLN A 127 20.02 -7.85 -0.26
C GLN A 127 19.82 -7.50 1.22
N ALA A 128 20.79 -6.82 1.83
CA ALA A 128 20.69 -6.40 3.22
C ALA A 128 19.58 -5.36 3.43
N VAL A 129 19.43 -4.42 2.49
CA VAL A 129 18.37 -3.40 2.54
C VAL A 129 17.01 -4.05 2.35
N ILE A 130 16.84 -4.95 1.37
CA ILE A 130 15.58 -5.72 1.16
C ILE A 130 15.22 -6.52 2.42
N GLY A 131 16.19 -7.14 3.09
CA GLY A 131 15.93 -7.85 4.34
C GLY A 131 15.33 -6.95 5.43
N VAL A 132 15.85 -5.73 5.58
CA VAL A 132 15.33 -4.76 6.56
C VAL A 132 13.99 -4.16 6.10
N GLU A 133 13.79 -3.98 4.79
CA GLU A 133 12.50 -3.59 4.20
C GLU A 133 11.42 -4.63 4.51
N MET A 134 11.71 -5.91 4.31
CA MET A 134 10.79 -6.99 4.66
C MET A 134 10.45 -6.99 6.16
N ALA A 135 11.45 -6.80 7.03
CA ALA A 135 11.22 -6.68 8.46
C ALA A 135 10.29 -5.51 8.79
N SER A 136 10.48 -4.36 8.15
CA SER A 136 9.61 -3.18 8.30
C SER A 136 8.18 -3.44 7.79
N ALA A 137 8.04 -4.14 6.65
CA ALA A 137 6.74 -4.56 6.14
C ALA A 137 6.01 -5.47 7.13
N TYR A 138 6.73 -6.44 7.72
CA TYR A 138 6.14 -7.32 8.75
C TYR A 138 5.70 -6.56 10.00
N VAL A 139 6.37 -5.50 10.39
CA VAL A 139 5.88 -4.61 11.46
C VAL A 139 4.53 -4.00 11.04
N GLY A 140 4.42 -3.48 9.83
CA GLY A 140 3.16 -2.93 9.30
C GLY A 140 2.04 -3.96 9.27
N THR A 141 2.29 -5.15 8.71
CA THR A 141 1.29 -6.21 8.58
C THR A 141 0.83 -6.78 9.92
N THR A 142 1.74 -6.87 10.89
CA THR A 142 1.46 -7.53 12.17
C THR A 142 0.80 -6.59 13.17
N PHE A 143 1.24 -5.33 13.25
CA PHE A 143 0.79 -4.44 14.32
C PHE A 143 -0.33 -3.48 13.90
N MET A 144 -0.41 -3.08 12.62
CA MET A 144 -1.38 -2.06 12.22
C MET A 144 -2.82 -2.56 12.17
N PRO A 145 -3.14 -3.77 11.68
CA PRO A 145 -4.51 -4.28 11.74
C PRO A 145 -5.04 -4.47 13.16
N PRO A 146 -4.30 -5.04 14.14
CA PRO A 146 -4.72 -5.06 15.54
C PRO A 146 -4.87 -3.67 16.15
N LEU A 147 -3.98 -2.73 15.82
CA LEU A 147 -4.10 -1.34 16.27
C LEU A 147 -5.41 -0.71 15.78
N PHE A 148 -5.74 -0.91 14.50
CA PHE A 148 -7.05 -0.50 13.99
C PHE A 148 -8.20 -1.25 14.71
N GLY A 149 -8.00 -2.52 15.04
CA GLY A 149 -8.97 -3.31 15.81
C GLY A 149 -9.33 -2.68 17.16
N LEU A 150 -8.37 -2.09 17.85
CA LEU A 150 -8.64 -1.33 19.08
C LEU A 150 -9.48 -0.08 18.77
N ILE A 151 -9.19 0.63 17.69
CA ILE A 151 -10.00 1.78 17.27
C ILE A 151 -11.43 1.34 16.94
N ALA A 152 -11.58 0.25 16.17
CA ALA A 152 -12.89 -0.28 15.80
C ALA A 152 -13.70 -0.75 17.00
N GLN A 153 -13.05 -1.32 18.02
CA GLN A 153 -13.70 -1.83 19.22
C GLN A 153 -14.08 -0.73 20.23
N TYR A 154 -13.20 0.23 20.47
CA TYR A 154 -13.38 1.22 21.53
C TYR A 154 -13.91 2.58 21.06
N ILE A 155 -13.84 2.86 19.74
CA ILE A 155 -14.28 4.11 19.16
C ILE A 155 -15.36 3.83 18.11
N ASP A 156 -14.98 3.54 16.88
CA ASP A 156 -15.89 3.24 15.77
C ASP A 156 -15.13 2.66 14.57
N ILE A 157 -15.69 1.62 13.93
CA ILE A 157 -15.12 1.01 12.72
C ILE A 157 -15.17 1.96 11.51
N GLY A 158 -16.05 2.96 11.53
CA GLY A 158 -16.17 4.01 10.51
C GLY A 158 -14.90 4.82 10.32
N TYR A 159 -13.97 4.78 11.26
CA TYR A 159 -12.64 5.41 11.13
C TYR A 159 -11.68 4.68 10.18
N LEU A 160 -12.08 3.51 9.61
CA LEU A 160 -11.21 2.78 8.67
C LEU A 160 -10.67 3.65 7.53
N PRO A 161 -11.49 4.40 6.76
CA PRO A 161 -10.95 5.21 5.67
C PRO A 161 -9.98 6.30 6.15
N LEU A 162 -10.22 6.88 7.33
CA LEU A 162 -9.32 7.89 7.91
C LEU A 162 -7.98 7.27 8.33
N PHE A 163 -8.01 6.08 8.95
CA PHE A 163 -6.82 5.33 9.32
C PHE A 163 -5.97 5.02 8.08
N LEU A 164 -6.59 4.52 7.01
CA LEU A 164 -5.90 4.25 5.75
C LEU A 164 -5.33 5.53 5.12
N ALA A 165 -6.07 6.65 5.17
CA ALA A 165 -5.61 7.93 4.65
C ALA A 165 -4.35 8.45 5.38
N ILE A 166 -4.25 8.29 6.69
CA ILE A 166 -3.07 8.69 7.48
C ILE A 166 -1.83 7.93 6.98
N PHE A 167 -1.92 6.60 6.85
CA PHE A 167 -0.80 5.79 6.36
C PHE A 167 -0.50 6.03 4.88
N LEU A 168 -1.51 6.36 4.06
CA LEU A 168 -1.31 6.73 2.67
C LEU A 168 -0.54 8.05 2.54
N VAL A 169 -0.86 9.06 3.36
CA VAL A 169 -0.12 10.32 3.41
C VAL A 169 1.32 10.08 3.86
N LEU A 170 1.52 9.23 4.86
CA LEU A 170 2.86 8.87 5.34
C LEU A 170 3.66 8.14 4.25
N LEU A 171 3.05 7.19 3.54
CA LEU A 171 3.63 6.51 2.39
C LEU A 171 4.06 7.52 1.32
N PHE A 172 3.18 8.45 0.94
CA PHE A 172 3.48 9.48 -0.05
C PHE A 172 4.63 10.39 0.38
N CYS A 173 4.58 10.92 1.60
CA CYS A 173 5.63 11.80 2.12
C CYS A 173 6.99 11.10 2.17
N MET A 174 7.02 9.85 2.62
CA MET A 174 8.27 9.09 2.75
C MET A 174 8.84 8.67 1.40
N THR A 175 8.00 8.30 0.44
CA THR A 175 8.46 8.00 -0.94
C THR A 175 8.97 9.26 -1.64
N GLU A 176 8.35 10.42 -1.45
CA GLU A 176 8.86 11.68 -2.01
C GLU A 176 10.14 12.15 -1.32
N LEU A 177 10.25 11.95 0.00
CA LEU A 177 11.49 12.23 0.74
C LEU A 177 12.63 11.32 0.24
N LEU A 178 12.37 10.01 0.06
CA LEU A 178 13.31 9.08 -0.52
C LEU A 178 13.80 9.55 -1.89
N ASN A 179 12.87 9.91 -2.78
CA ASN A 179 13.17 10.37 -4.13
C ASN A 179 14.05 11.64 -4.18
N ARG A 180 13.98 12.48 -3.14
CA ARG A 180 14.83 13.69 -3.01
C ARG A 180 16.19 13.39 -2.38
N THR A 181 16.25 12.40 -1.50
CA THR A 181 17.45 12.08 -0.71
C THR A 181 18.41 11.19 -1.49
N VAL A 182 17.87 10.27 -2.29
CA VAL A 182 18.68 9.30 -3.04
C VAL A 182 18.77 9.72 -4.50
N LYS A 183 19.99 9.94 -4.99
CA LYS A 183 20.27 10.07 -6.41
C LYS A 183 20.42 8.65 -6.97
N PRO A 184 19.66 8.27 -8.03
CA PRO A 184 19.79 6.95 -8.62
C PRO A 184 21.24 6.67 -9.00
N SER A 185 21.78 5.55 -8.58
CA SER A 185 23.08 5.05 -9.06
C SER A 185 22.95 4.80 -10.57
N ALA A 186 23.89 5.27 -11.37
CA ALA A 186 23.91 4.96 -12.77
C ALA A 186 23.91 3.43 -12.96
N PRO A 187 23.17 2.88 -13.94
CA PRO A 187 23.17 1.45 -14.17
C PRO A 187 24.61 1.01 -14.45
N THR A 188 25.13 0.13 -13.62
CA THR A 188 26.42 -0.54 -13.87
C THR A 188 26.22 -1.31 -15.20
N LYS A 189 26.90 -0.89 -16.27
CA LYS A 189 26.97 -1.68 -17.50
C LYS A 189 27.53 -3.04 -17.09
N GLN A 190 26.70 -4.07 -17.20
CA GLN A 190 27.19 -5.44 -17.16
C GLN A 190 28.00 -5.62 -18.44
N GLU A 191 29.31 -5.76 -18.32
CA GLU A 191 30.18 -6.28 -19.35
C GLU A 191 30.01 -7.79 -19.48
#